data_f5bccde2c60001c1e9bcc69c4b388ece
#
_entry.id   f5bccde2c60001c1e9bcc69c4b388ece
#
_cell.length_a   1.000
_cell.length_b   1.000
_cell.length_c   1.000
_cell.angle_alpha   90.00
_cell.angle_beta   90.00
_cell.angle_gamma   90.00
#
_symmetry.space_group_name_H-M   'P 1'
#
loop_
_entity.id
_entity.type
_entity.pdbx_description
1 polymer ?
#
loop_
_entity_poly.entity_id
_entity_poly.type
_entity_poly.pdbx_seq_one_letter_code
_entity_poly.pdbx_strand_id
1 'polypeptide(L)'
;RARDLTKGLLSFGKPTPKRKELVKPHQLLKEISKVVTQTFPKTITFNEEIEKNLSDILGSGTEIYQILLNLCVNAKEATGSKGGIKLSAKNITIDRNNIINYPLLKEGNYVCFSVSDDGEGIDEKNLTRIFEPYFSTRTKDTGSGLGLYVTYGIVKAHNGHIEVSSKLGKGTTFDVYIPTFEVPKEK
;
A
#
# COMPACT_ATOMS: atom_id res chain seq x y z
N ARG A 1 0.40 8.63 -26.06
CA ARG A 1 0.43 8.98 -24.61
C ARG A 1 0.20 7.80 -23.67
N ALA A 2 -0.33 6.65 -24.14
CA ALA A 2 -0.45 5.41 -23.34
C ALA A 2 0.85 4.56 -23.33
N ARG A 3 1.79 4.83 -24.23
CA ARG A 3 3.06 4.09 -24.34
C ARG A 3 4.12 4.49 -23.28
N ASP A 4 4.00 5.66 -22.70
CA ASP A 4 5.00 6.16 -21.73
C ASP A 4 4.74 5.67 -20.31
N LEU A 5 3.49 5.30 -19.98
CA LEU A 5 3.13 4.65 -18.71
C LEU A 5 3.60 3.19 -18.63
N THR A 6 3.66 2.49 -19.76
CA THR A 6 4.14 1.09 -19.83
C THR A 6 5.65 0.97 -19.74
N LYS A 7 6.42 1.99 -20.12
CA LYS A 7 7.89 1.99 -19.98
C LYS A 7 8.35 2.16 -18.52
N GLY A 8 7.57 2.84 -17.67
CA GLY A 8 7.86 2.95 -16.24
C GLY A 8 7.68 1.63 -15.48
N LEU A 9 6.86 0.71 -15.99
CA LEU A 9 6.56 -0.59 -15.36
C LEU A 9 7.53 -1.71 -15.75
N LEU A 10 8.30 -1.56 -16.84
CA LEU A 10 9.19 -2.59 -17.39
C LEU A 10 10.66 -2.45 -17.02
N SER A 11 11.05 -1.47 -16.19
CA SER A 11 12.43 -1.36 -15.71
C SER A 11 12.77 -2.30 -14.54
N PHE A 12 12.02 -3.40 -14.37
CA PHE A 12 12.30 -4.45 -13.39
C PHE A 12 13.26 -5.54 -13.90
N GLY A 13 14.27 -5.12 -14.64
CA GLY A 13 15.38 -6.00 -15.01
C GLY A 13 16.60 -5.77 -14.10
N LYS A 14 16.78 -6.61 -13.10
CA LYS A 14 17.81 -6.71 -12.05
C LYS A 14 17.60 -5.71 -10.89
N PRO A 15 17.47 -6.23 -9.65
CA PRO A 15 17.52 -5.37 -8.47
C PRO A 15 18.95 -4.83 -8.31
N THR A 16 19.22 -3.67 -8.85
CA THR A 16 20.31 -2.84 -8.31
C THR A 16 19.95 -2.63 -6.84
N PRO A 17 20.85 -2.90 -5.88
CA PRO A 17 20.54 -2.63 -4.48
C PRO A 17 20.25 -1.13 -4.34
N LYS A 18 18.97 -0.78 -4.34
CA LYS A 18 18.57 0.60 -4.15
C LYS A 18 19.03 1.01 -2.77
N ARG A 19 19.75 2.12 -2.70
CA ARG A 19 20.31 2.63 -1.47
C ARG A 19 19.14 2.89 -0.51
N LYS A 20 19.11 2.15 0.60
CA LYS A 20 18.13 2.43 1.66
C LYS A 20 18.45 3.80 2.24
N GLU A 21 17.47 4.65 2.28
CA GLU A 21 17.54 6.01 2.83
C GLU A 21 16.53 6.18 3.96
N LEU A 22 16.72 7.22 4.75
CA LEU A 22 15.75 7.58 5.77
C LEU A 22 14.56 8.26 5.10
N VAL A 23 13.42 7.61 5.14
CA VAL A 23 12.19 8.07 4.51
C VAL A 23 11.26 8.66 5.56
N LYS A 24 10.75 9.84 5.30
CA LYS A 24 9.75 10.53 6.14
C LYS A 24 8.35 10.25 5.58
N PRO A 25 7.52 9.42 6.25
CA PRO A 25 6.22 9.01 5.73
C PRO A 25 5.28 10.18 5.42
N HIS A 26 5.30 11.23 6.23
CA HIS A 26 4.46 12.41 6.00
C HIS A 26 4.66 13.07 4.63
N GLN A 27 5.90 13.11 4.13
CA GLN A 27 6.19 13.70 2.82
C GLN A 27 5.56 12.87 1.71
N LEU A 28 5.73 11.54 1.77
CA LEU A 28 5.15 10.61 0.80
C LEU A 28 3.62 10.67 0.81
N LEU A 29 3.01 10.66 1.98
CA LEU A 29 1.56 10.72 2.13
C LEU A 29 1.01 12.02 1.53
N LYS A 30 1.66 13.16 1.78
CA LYS A 30 1.27 14.45 1.20
C LYS A 30 1.34 14.44 -0.33
N GLU A 31 2.35 13.81 -0.91
CA GLU A 31 2.49 13.69 -2.36
C GLU A 31 1.39 12.79 -2.94
N ILE A 32 1.11 11.65 -2.33
CA ILE A 32 0.03 10.74 -2.73
C ILE A 32 -1.32 11.46 -2.69
N SER A 33 -1.62 12.14 -1.59
CA SER A 33 -2.88 12.87 -1.43
C SER A 33 -3.06 13.93 -2.48
N LYS A 34 -2.00 14.65 -2.82
CA LYS A 34 -2.02 15.63 -3.91
C LYS A 34 -2.33 14.96 -5.25
N VAL A 35 -1.67 13.85 -5.57
CA VAL A 35 -1.92 13.13 -6.83
C VAL A 35 -3.35 12.61 -6.88
N VAL A 36 -3.81 11.96 -5.82
CA VAL A 36 -5.19 11.41 -5.74
C VAL A 36 -6.23 12.51 -5.93
N THR A 37 -6.11 13.62 -5.18
CA THR A 37 -7.09 14.72 -5.24
C THR A 37 -7.08 15.46 -6.58
N GLN A 38 -5.97 15.46 -7.31
CA GLN A 38 -5.86 16.10 -8.61
C GLN A 38 -6.28 15.21 -9.77
N THR A 39 -6.11 13.88 -9.66
CA THR A 39 -6.28 12.97 -10.81
C THR A 39 -7.50 12.07 -10.72
N PHE A 40 -8.04 11.83 -9.51
CA PHE A 40 -9.23 11.00 -9.36
C PHE A 40 -10.51 11.81 -9.65
N PRO A 41 -11.59 11.14 -10.11
CA PRO A 41 -12.87 11.79 -10.32
C PRO A 41 -13.35 12.52 -9.07
N LYS A 42 -13.89 13.71 -9.22
CA LYS A 42 -14.44 14.51 -8.10
C LYS A 42 -15.67 13.89 -7.43
N THR A 43 -16.23 12.87 -8.05
CA THR A 43 -17.33 12.06 -7.51
C THR A 43 -16.88 11.02 -6.47
N ILE A 44 -15.57 10.77 -6.37
CA ILE A 44 -14.97 9.92 -5.35
C ILE A 44 -14.58 10.80 -4.15
N THR A 45 -15.09 10.45 -2.96
CA THR A 45 -14.71 11.11 -1.71
C THR A 45 -13.36 10.55 -1.24
N PHE A 46 -12.38 11.42 -1.04
CA PHE A 46 -11.08 11.04 -0.51
C PHE A 46 -10.88 11.63 0.89
N ASN A 47 -10.62 10.77 1.87
CA ASN A 47 -10.39 11.14 3.26
C ASN A 47 -9.02 10.71 3.72
N GLU A 48 -8.42 11.49 4.62
CA GLU A 48 -7.13 11.20 5.22
C GLU A 48 -7.23 11.13 6.75
N GLU A 49 -6.53 10.17 7.33
CA GLU A 49 -6.37 10.04 8.78
C GLU A 49 -4.91 9.69 9.09
N ILE A 50 -4.07 10.70 9.22
CA ILE A 50 -2.63 10.56 9.35
C ILE A 50 -2.21 11.01 10.75
N GLU A 51 -1.57 10.11 11.51
CA GLU A 51 -1.02 10.41 12.83
C GLU A 51 0.07 11.48 12.70
N LYS A 52 0.07 12.47 13.63
CA LYS A 52 0.96 13.64 13.54
C LYS A 52 2.45 13.31 13.57
N ASN A 53 2.86 12.32 14.37
CA ASN A 53 4.25 11.98 14.63
C ASN A 53 4.58 10.58 14.14
N LEU A 54 4.51 10.36 12.82
CA LEU A 54 4.95 9.09 12.23
C LEU A 54 6.46 8.94 12.35
N SER A 55 6.88 7.74 12.73
CA SER A 55 8.29 7.37 12.79
C SER A 55 8.90 7.31 11.39
N ASP A 56 10.17 7.65 11.28
CA ASP A 56 10.92 7.48 10.05
C ASP A 56 11.12 5.98 9.75
N ILE A 57 11.22 5.63 8.48
CA ILE A 57 11.44 4.26 8.01
C ILE A 57 12.71 4.20 7.17
N LEU A 58 13.41 3.07 7.21
CA LEU A 58 14.60 2.86 6.39
C LEU A 58 14.22 2.09 5.12
N GLY A 59 14.24 2.75 3.98
CA GLY A 59 13.78 2.12 2.75
C GLY A 59 14.01 2.96 1.50
N SER A 60 13.24 2.66 0.47
CA SER A 60 13.19 3.44 -0.77
C SER A 60 11.89 4.24 -0.82
N GLY A 61 11.99 5.56 -0.73
CA GLY A 61 10.83 6.45 -0.81
C GLY A 61 10.02 6.25 -2.08
N THR A 62 10.69 6.04 -3.21
CA THR A 62 10.04 5.75 -4.50
C THR A 62 9.25 4.44 -4.48
N GLU A 63 9.78 3.40 -3.84
CA GLU A 63 9.09 2.11 -3.76
C GLU A 63 7.89 2.15 -2.83
N ILE A 64 8.01 2.84 -1.69
CA ILE A 64 6.88 3.04 -0.77
C ILE A 64 5.80 3.90 -1.41
N TYR A 65 6.19 4.95 -2.14
CA TYR A 65 5.26 5.74 -2.94
C TYR A 65 4.51 4.87 -3.96
N GLN A 66 5.21 3.95 -4.64
CA GLN A 66 4.61 3.02 -5.59
C GLN A 66 3.60 2.08 -4.93
N ILE A 67 3.88 1.55 -3.72
CA ILE A 67 2.91 0.76 -2.94
C ILE A 67 1.62 1.56 -2.76
N LEU A 68 1.73 2.76 -2.20
CA LEU A 68 0.56 3.58 -1.86
C LEU A 68 -0.24 3.98 -3.09
N LEU A 69 0.45 4.37 -4.17
CA LEU A 69 -0.22 4.71 -5.43
C LEU A 69 -0.96 3.52 -6.03
N ASN A 70 -0.34 2.33 -6.06
CA ASN A 70 -0.98 1.11 -6.56
C ASN A 70 -2.25 0.78 -5.75
N LEU A 71 -2.19 0.88 -4.42
CA LEU A 71 -3.35 0.62 -3.57
C LEU A 71 -4.47 1.65 -3.78
N CYS A 72 -4.12 2.94 -3.91
CA CYS A 72 -5.11 4.00 -4.20
C CYS A 72 -5.75 3.80 -5.59
N VAL A 73 -4.98 3.40 -6.60
CA VAL A 73 -5.51 3.10 -7.94
C VAL A 73 -6.45 1.91 -7.89
N ASN A 74 -6.09 0.84 -7.18
CA ASN A 74 -6.98 -0.32 -7.00
C ASN A 74 -8.28 0.07 -6.29
N ALA A 75 -8.20 0.90 -5.23
CA ALA A 75 -9.36 1.42 -4.52
C ALA A 75 -10.28 2.25 -5.46
N LYS A 76 -9.70 3.17 -6.25
CA LYS A 76 -10.45 3.94 -7.26
C LYS A 76 -11.18 3.04 -8.26
N GLU A 77 -10.50 2.00 -8.73
CA GLU A 77 -11.09 1.06 -9.68
C GLU A 77 -12.21 0.23 -9.04
N ALA A 78 -12.09 -0.13 -7.75
CA ALA A 78 -13.09 -0.88 -7.02
C ALA A 78 -14.35 -0.05 -6.70
N THR A 79 -14.19 1.25 -6.43
CA THR A 79 -15.32 2.17 -6.18
C THR A 79 -16.04 2.61 -7.46
N GLY A 80 -15.40 2.43 -8.63
CA GLY A 80 -15.95 2.86 -9.91
C GLY A 80 -16.05 4.40 -10.02
N SER A 81 -17.23 4.91 -10.34
CA SER A 81 -17.45 6.35 -10.54
C SER A 81 -17.88 7.11 -9.28
N LYS A 82 -18.28 6.43 -8.22
CA LYS A 82 -18.75 6.99 -6.96
C LYS A 82 -18.34 6.08 -5.82
N GLY A 83 -17.92 6.68 -4.72
CA GLY A 83 -17.54 5.94 -3.52
C GLY A 83 -16.55 6.72 -2.67
N GLY A 84 -16.07 6.08 -1.61
CA GLY A 84 -15.12 6.64 -0.66
C GLY A 84 -13.80 5.88 -0.67
N ILE A 85 -12.71 6.62 -0.60
CA ILE A 85 -11.36 6.09 -0.38
C ILE A 85 -10.80 6.78 0.84
N LYS A 86 -10.24 6.00 1.76
CA LYS A 86 -9.57 6.51 2.95
C LYS A 86 -8.11 6.09 2.95
N LEU A 87 -7.22 7.06 3.08
CA LEU A 87 -5.80 6.85 3.30
C LEU A 87 -5.49 7.14 4.77
N SER A 88 -4.92 6.20 5.49
CA SER A 88 -4.49 6.43 6.87
C SER A 88 -3.09 5.92 7.13
N ALA A 89 -2.44 6.50 8.14
CA ALA A 89 -1.14 6.06 8.60
C ALA A 89 -0.97 6.30 10.09
N LYS A 90 -0.42 5.31 10.79
CA LYS A 90 -0.18 5.37 12.25
C LYS A 90 1.04 4.55 12.64
N ASN A 91 1.65 4.90 13.77
CA ASN A 91 2.64 4.06 14.41
C ASN A 91 1.97 2.88 15.11
N ILE A 92 2.58 1.71 15.03
CA ILE A 92 2.14 0.51 15.73
C ILE A 92 3.35 -0.12 16.40
N THR A 93 3.24 -0.39 17.69
CA THR A 93 4.20 -1.21 18.44
C THR A 93 3.59 -2.59 18.63
N ILE A 94 4.31 -3.62 18.18
CA ILE A 94 3.93 -5.02 18.37
C ILE A 94 4.84 -5.58 19.47
N ASP A 95 4.21 -6.01 20.55
CA ASP A 95 4.86 -6.57 21.72
C ASP A 95 4.17 -7.89 22.13
N ARG A 96 4.63 -8.50 23.21
CA ARG A 96 4.11 -9.78 23.74
C ARG A 96 2.62 -9.72 24.09
N ASN A 97 2.09 -8.53 24.37
CA ASN A 97 0.70 -8.40 24.83
C ASN A 97 -0.28 -8.37 23.63
N ASN A 98 0.18 -7.90 22.47
CA ASN A 98 -0.68 -7.70 21.31
C ASN A 98 -0.29 -8.55 20.08
N ILE A 99 0.84 -9.26 20.11
CA ILE A 99 1.33 -10.07 18.97
C ILE A 99 0.32 -11.12 18.49
N ILE A 100 -0.57 -11.56 19.36
CA ILE A 100 -1.64 -12.51 18.99
C ILE A 100 -2.59 -11.93 17.94
N ASN A 101 -2.72 -10.60 17.87
CA ASN A 101 -3.54 -9.90 16.88
C ASN A 101 -2.78 -9.71 15.56
N TYR A 102 -1.49 -10.01 15.53
CA TYR A 102 -0.59 -9.81 14.38
C TYR A 102 0.26 -11.06 14.12
N PRO A 103 -0.36 -12.21 13.82
CA PRO A 103 0.33 -13.52 13.81
C PRO A 103 1.44 -13.62 12.75
N LEU A 104 1.44 -12.74 11.76
CA LEU A 104 2.40 -12.72 10.66
C LEU A 104 3.49 -11.64 10.82
N LEU A 105 3.42 -10.84 11.89
CA LEU A 105 4.41 -9.82 12.23
C LEU A 105 5.30 -10.28 13.38
N LYS A 106 6.47 -9.68 13.49
CA LYS A 106 7.39 -9.85 14.63
C LYS A 106 7.20 -8.72 15.63
N GLU A 107 7.64 -8.93 16.87
CA GLU A 107 7.76 -7.85 17.84
C GLU A 107 8.65 -6.73 17.25
N GLY A 108 8.24 -5.47 17.43
CA GLY A 108 8.93 -4.30 16.92
C GLY A 108 8.01 -3.12 16.65
N ASN A 109 8.60 -2.04 16.17
CA ASN A 109 7.88 -0.82 15.81
C ASN A 109 7.68 -0.74 14.30
N TYR A 110 6.49 -0.34 13.89
CA TYR A 110 6.08 -0.25 12.50
C TYR A 110 5.34 1.06 12.24
N VAL A 111 5.40 1.52 11.00
CA VAL A 111 4.37 2.41 10.45
C VAL A 111 3.39 1.54 9.67
N CYS A 112 2.13 1.61 10.02
CA CYS A 112 1.04 0.98 9.27
C CYS A 112 0.41 2.02 8.35
N PHE A 113 0.47 1.75 7.04
CA PHE A 113 -0.26 2.50 6.02
C PHE A 113 -1.50 1.71 5.64
N SER A 114 -2.66 2.33 5.68
CA SER A 114 -3.93 1.71 5.30
C SER A 114 -4.57 2.45 4.14
N VAL A 115 -5.00 1.70 3.13
CA VAL A 115 -5.88 2.20 2.06
C VAL A 115 -7.17 1.40 2.10
N SER A 116 -8.27 2.08 2.36
CA SER A 116 -9.60 1.49 2.45
C SER A 116 -10.54 2.09 1.41
N ASP A 117 -11.36 1.26 0.81
CA ASP A 117 -12.42 1.66 -0.11
C ASP A 117 -13.78 1.05 0.29
N ASP A 118 -14.85 1.66 -0.16
CA ASP A 118 -16.22 1.15 -0.03
C ASP A 118 -16.74 0.54 -1.36
N GLY A 119 -15.83 0.05 -2.18
CA GLY A 119 -16.11 -0.49 -3.51
C GLY A 119 -16.74 -1.88 -3.51
N GLU A 120 -16.58 -2.58 -4.64
CA GLU A 120 -17.17 -3.91 -4.87
C GLU A 120 -16.68 -5.00 -3.91
N GLY A 121 -15.52 -4.81 -3.28
CA GLY A 121 -14.89 -5.82 -2.44
C GLY A 121 -14.33 -7.00 -3.24
N ILE A 122 -13.75 -7.97 -2.52
CA ILE A 122 -13.10 -9.15 -3.09
C ILE A 122 -13.79 -10.39 -2.54
N ASP A 123 -14.12 -11.33 -3.41
CA ASP A 123 -14.65 -12.64 -3.03
C ASP A 123 -13.58 -13.40 -2.23
N GLU A 124 -13.99 -14.02 -1.12
CA GLU A 124 -13.10 -14.73 -0.18
C GLU A 124 -12.20 -15.77 -0.89
N LYS A 125 -12.75 -16.49 -1.88
CA LYS A 125 -11.98 -17.47 -2.68
C LYS A 125 -10.82 -16.87 -3.46
N ASN A 126 -10.84 -15.55 -3.71
CA ASN A 126 -9.82 -14.84 -4.45
C ASN A 126 -8.76 -14.20 -3.54
N LEU A 127 -9.03 -14.01 -2.23
CA LEU A 127 -8.13 -13.33 -1.29
C LEU A 127 -6.74 -13.96 -1.22
N THR A 128 -6.64 -15.28 -1.36
CA THR A 128 -5.36 -15.99 -1.37
C THR A 128 -4.55 -15.79 -2.66
N ARG A 129 -5.22 -15.35 -3.73
CA ARG A 129 -4.65 -15.27 -5.08
C ARG A 129 -4.37 -13.86 -5.56
N ILE A 130 -4.86 -12.83 -4.87
CA ILE A 130 -4.75 -11.42 -5.33
C ILE A 130 -3.30 -10.94 -5.49
N PHE A 131 -2.34 -11.60 -4.85
CA PHE A 131 -0.92 -11.30 -4.97
C PHE A 131 -0.19 -12.17 -6.01
N GLU A 132 -0.89 -13.09 -6.70
CA GLU A 132 -0.32 -13.84 -7.83
C GLU A 132 -0.09 -12.92 -9.03
N PRO A 133 1.01 -13.09 -9.79
CA PRO A 133 1.24 -12.29 -10.99
C PRO A 133 0.15 -12.55 -12.01
N TYR A 134 -0.29 -11.50 -12.69
CA TYR A 134 -1.35 -11.51 -13.72
C TYR A 134 -2.74 -11.92 -13.21
N PHE A 135 -2.92 -12.08 -11.89
CA PHE A 135 -4.26 -12.33 -11.33
C PHE A 135 -5.09 -11.04 -11.38
N SER A 136 -6.24 -11.11 -12.00
CA SER A 136 -7.23 -10.04 -12.05
C SER A 136 -8.63 -10.65 -12.14
N THR A 137 -9.56 -10.12 -11.39
CA THR A 137 -10.99 -10.42 -11.50
C THR A 137 -11.67 -9.55 -12.56
N ARG A 138 -10.93 -8.60 -13.13
CA ARG A 138 -11.40 -7.65 -14.14
C ARG A 138 -11.06 -8.12 -15.54
N THR A 139 -11.78 -7.58 -16.54
CA THR A 139 -11.53 -7.87 -17.95
C THR A 139 -10.12 -7.42 -18.36
N LYS A 140 -9.52 -8.12 -19.33
CA LYS A 140 -8.12 -7.93 -19.79
C LYS A 140 -7.76 -6.48 -20.21
N ASP A 141 -8.75 -5.64 -20.47
CA ASP A 141 -8.54 -4.27 -20.97
C ASP A 141 -8.33 -3.24 -19.85
N THR A 142 -8.59 -3.58 -18.58
CA THR A 142 -8.58 -2.62 -17.47
C THR A 142 -7.51 -2.81 -16.40
N GLY A 143 -6.80 -3.94 -16.39
CA GLY A 143 -5.75 -4.17 -15.39
C GLY A 143 -4.71 -5.19 -15.81
N SER A 144 -3.43 -4.88 -15.59
CA SER A 144 -2.31 -5.80 -15.89
C SER A 144 -2.22 -7.01 -14.95
N GLY A 145 -2.92 -6.98 -13.81
CA GLY A 145 -2.78 -7.98 -12.74
C GLY A 145 -1.40 -7.98 -12.06
N LEU A 146 -0.59 -6.93 -12.26
CA LEU A 146 0.77 -6.83 -11.72
C LEU A 146 0.88 -5.90 -10.52
N GLY A 147 -0.08 -5.00 -10.31
CA GLY A 147 0.02 -3.96 -9.26
C GLY A 147 0.18 -4.55 -7.85
N LEU A 148 -0.69 -5.48 -7.45
CA LEU A 148 -0.62 -6.12 -6.13
C LEU A 148 0.58 -7.07 -6.01
N TYR A 149 0.96 -7.78 -7.08
CA TYR A 149 2.17 -8.60 -7.10
C TYR A 149 3.42 -7.77 -6.84
N VAL A 150 3.56 -6.63 -7.53
CA VAL A 150 4.67 -5.69 -7.33
C VAL A 150 4.64 -5.10 -5.92
N THR A 151 3.47 -4.68 -5.44
CA THR A 151 3.27 -4.18 -4.07
C THR A 151 3.76 -5.20 -3.04
N TYR A 152 3.35 -6.46 -3.16
CA TYR A 152 3.79 -7.53 -2.27
C TYR A 152 5.32 -7.70 -2.29
N GLY A 153 5.93 -7.72 -3.46
CA GLY A 153 7.40 -7.82 -3.61
C GLY A 153 8.15 -6.67 -2.93
N ILE A 154 7.68 -5.44 -3.12
CA ILE A 154 8.28 -4.25 -2.49
C ILE A 154 8.13 -4.32 -0.96
N VAL A 155 6.94 -4.67 -0.45
CA VAL A 155 6.70 -4.79 1.00
C VAL A 155 7.66 -5.80 1.61
N LYS A 156 7.85 -6.98 0.97
CA LYS A 156 8.79 -8.00 1.44
C LYS A 156 10.25 -7.52 1.40
N ALA A 157 10.64 -6.78 0.37
CA ALA A 157 11.98 -6.20 0.26
C ALA A 157 12.29 -5.18 1.39
N HIS A 158 11.24 -4.58 1.97
CA HIS A 158 11.32 -3.68 3.13
C HIS A 158 11.17 -4.40 4.48
N ASN A 159 11.21 -5.75 4.51
CA ASN A 159 10.94 -6.56 5.70
C ASN A 159 9.56 -6.27 6.32
N GLY A 160 8.63 -5.81 5.50
CA GLY A 160 7.28 -5.47 5.89
C GLY A 160 6.30 -6.62 5.71
N HIS A 161 5.06 -6.31 5.99
CA HIS A 161 3.92 -7.20 5.81
C HIS A 161 2.74 -6.45 5.21
N ILE A 162 1.92 -7.14 4.43
CA ILE A 162 0.67 -6.61 3.89
C ILE A 162 -0.46 -7.57 4.23
N GLU A 163 -1.54 -7.00 4.75
CA GLU A 163 -2.78 -7.69 5.04
C GLU A 163 -3.90 -7.12 4.20
N VAL A 164 -4.91 -7.94 3.94
CA VAL A 164 -6.12 -7.55 3.23
C VAL A 164 -7.34 -8.01 4.01
N SER A 165 -8.25 -7.08 4.23
CA SER A 165 -9.57 -7.34 4.76
C SER A 165 -10.60 -6.90 3.73
N SER A 166 -11.43 -7.81 3.25
CA SER A 166 -12.41 -7.49 2.23
C SER A 166 -13.68 -8.33 2.39
N LYS A 167 -14.78 -7.74 2.01
CA LYS A 167 -16.07 -8.43 1.92
C LYS A 167 -16.79 -7.95 0.66
N LEU A 168 -17.27 -8.89 -0.13
CA LEU A 168 -17.98 -8.60 -1.38
C LEU A 168 -19.16 -7.64 -1.11
N GLY A 169 -19.24 -6.56 -1.88
CA GLY A 169 -20.23 -5.50 -1.74
C GLY A 169 -20.03 -4.55 -0.53
N LYS A 170 -18.90 -4.65 0.19
CA LYS A 170 -18.61 -3.83 1.38
C LYS A 170 -17.29 -3.05 1.27
N GLY A 171 -16.48 -3.35 0.25
CA GLY A 171 -15.18 -2.72 0.04
C GLY A 171 -14.00 -3.54 0.54
N THR A 172 -12.83 -2.92 0.46
CA THR A 172 -11.54 -3.56 0.77
C THR A 172 -10.68 -2.62 1.61
N THR A 173 -9.91 -3.18 2.52
CA THR A 173 -8.84 -2.49 3.25
C THR A 173 -7.55 -3.27 3.08
N PHE A 174 -6.52 -2.58 2.64
CA PHE A 174 -5.14 -3.07 2.65
C PHE A 174 -4.36 -2.37 3.74
N ASP A 175 -3.74 -3.14 4.62
CA ASP A 175 -2.85 -2.67 5.68
C ASP A 175 -1.42 -3.08 5.37
N VAL A 176 -0.53 -2.11 5.25
CA VAL A 176 0.90 -2.28 4.94
C VAL A 176 1.73 -1.86 6.14
N TYR A 177 2.44 -2.81 6.72
CA TYR A 177 3.31 -2.61 7.88
C TYR A 177 4.75 -2.54 7.42
N ILE A 178 5.41 -1.40 7.63
CA ILE A 178 6.83 -1.21 7.33
C ILE A 178 7.57 -0.97 8.66
N PRO A 179 8.65 -1.73 8.95
CA PRO A 179 9.45 -1.52 10.16
C PRO A 179 10.01 -0.09 10.22
N THR A 180 9.95 0.51 11.41
CA THR A 180 10.53 1.83 11.64
C THR A 180 12.04 1.76 11.70
N PHE A 181 12.68 2.90 11.41
CA PHE A 181 14.09 3.08 11.68
C PHE A 181 14.27 3.36 13.18
N GLU A 182 14.94 2.43 13.87
CA GLU A 182 15.35 2.65 15.26
C GLU A 182 16.81 3.08 15.28
N VAL A 183 17.07 4.25 15.90
CA VAL A 183 18.44 4.64 16.21
C VAL A 183 18.99 3.62 17.21
N PRO A 184 20.10 2.94 16.94
CA PRO A 184 20.70 2.03 17.91
C PRO A 184 20.93 2.78 19.21
N LYS A 185 20.34 2.29 20.31
CA LYS A 185 20.69 2.83 21.64
C LYS A 185 22.15 2.50 21.89
N GLU A 186 22.98 3.54 21.98
CA GLU A 186 24.33 3.37 22.48
C GLU A 186 24.26 2.69 23.86
N LYS A 187 25.01 1.60 24.01
CA LYS A 187 25.13 0.87 25.29
C LYS A 187 26.07 1.60 26.23
#